data_ed36cc55694035616e2198de13183d5c
#
_entry.id   ed36cc55694035616e2198de13183d5c
#
_cell.length_a   1.000
_cell.length_b   1.000
_cell.length_c   1.000
_cell.angle_alpha   90.00
_cell.angle_beta   90.00
_cell.angle_gamma   90.00
#
_symmetry.space_group_name_H-M   'P 1'
#
loop_
_entity.id
_entity.type
_entity.pdbx_description
1 polymer ?
#
loop_
_entity_poly.entity_id
_entity_poly.type
_entity_poly.pdbx_seq_one_letter_code
_entity_poly.pdbx_strand_id
1 'polypeptide(L)'
;MSYENPWLYLERTFDSDDVGDYFGFVYLITNKSNQRQYIGRKYFWSFRTPPGKKRKQKQESDWKRYYGSCPELKEDIKKYGKEFFSREILSLHKTKGTCNFEETKQLFLNNVLSEALDDGSPAYYNSNILGRYMRKDYGNFRINSKEDS
;
A
#
# COMPACT_ATOMS: atom_id res chain seq x y z
N MET A 1 10.11 22.15 4.71
CA MET A 1 10.72 20.99 5.39
C MET A 1 9.89 19.74 5.16
N SER A 2 10.56 18.65 4.83
CA SER A 2 9.85 17.39 4.66
C SER A 2 9.65 16.70 6.02
N TYR A 3 8.65 15.87 6.09
CA TYR A 3 8.36 15.00 7.23
C TYR A 3 9.25 13.76 7.19
N GLU A 4 9.24 12.98 8.27
CA GLU A 4 10.11 11.82 8.42
C GLU A 4 9.83 10.77 7.34
N ASN A 5 10.90 10.27 6.70
CA ASN A 5 10.85 9.23 5.67
C ASN A 5 9.72 9.48 4.67
N PRO A 6 9.77 10.59 3.93
CA PRO A 6 8.62 11.04 3.15
C PRO A 6 8.24 10.09 2.02
N TRP A 7 6.96 10.17 1.65
CA TRP A 7 6.48 9.52 0.43
C TRP A 7 7.17 10.13 -0.77
N LEU A 8 7.56 9.30 -1.72
CA LEU A 8 8.14 9.75 -2.98
C LEU A 8 7.14 9.55 -4.11
N TYR A 9 7.07 10.53 -4.99
CA TYR A 9 6.30 10.42 -6.23
C TYR A 9 7.20 10.84 -7.37
N LEU A 10 7.43 9.95 -8.32
CA LEU A 10 8.35 10.18 -9.43
C LEU A 10 9.72 10.64 -8.89
N GLU A 11 10.19 9.96 -7.84
CA GLU A 11 11.48 10.17 -7.19
C GLU A 11 11.64 11.50 -6.44
N ARG A 12 10.54 12.24 -6.23
CA ARG A 12 10.53 13.48 -5.48
C ARG A 12 9.68 13.36 -4.22
N THR A 13 10.07 14.08 -3.18
CA THR A 13 9.27 14.16 -1.96
C THR A 13 7.89 14.72 -2.27
N PHE A 14 6.86 14.01 -1.79
CA PHE A 14 5.47 14.41 -1.95
C PHE A 14 4.99 15.09 -0.66
N ASP A 15 4.66 16.37 -0.75
CA ASP A 15 4.26 17.18 0.39
C ASP A 15 2.79 17.57 0.33
N SER A 16 2.32 18.22 1.41
CA SER A 16 0.94 18.70 1.50
C SER A 16 0.53 19.58 0.33
N ASP A 17 1.48 20.40 -0.17
CA ASP A 17 1.18 21.30 -1.29
C ASP A 17 0.93 20.53 -2.60
N ASP A 18 1.39 19.28 -2.68
CA ASP A 18 1.23 18.47 -3.87
C ASP A 18 -0.11 17.74 -3.91
N VAL A 19 -0.84 17.70 -2.80
CA VAL A 19 -2.11 16.98 -2.72
C VAL A 19 -3.17 17.58 -3.65
N GLY A 20 -3.25 18.92 -3.71
CA GLY A 20 -4.22 19.57 -4.60
C GLY A 20 -5.62 19.01 -4.39
N ASP A 21 -6.26 18.64 -5.50
CA ASP A 21 -7.60 18.06 -5.48
C ASP A 21 -7.60 16.53 -5.54
N TYR A 22 -6.44 15.90 -5.36
CA TYR A 22 -6.38 14.44 -5.28
C TYR A 22 -7.04 13.94 -4.01
N PHE A 23 -7.74 12.83 -4.11
CA PHE A 23 -8.43 12.21 -2.99
C PHE A 23 -7.58 11.15 -2.30
N GLY A 24 -6.83 10.39 -3.07
CA GLY A 24 -6.02 9.31 -2.53
C GLY A 24 -4.93 8.85 -3.48
N PHE A 25 -4.20 7.84 -3.05
CA PHE A 25 -3.09 7.31 -3.83
C PHE A 25 -2.94 5.81 -3.61
N VAL A 26 -2.38 5.16 -4.63
CA VAL A 26 -1.93 3.78 -4.55
C VAL A 26 -0.43 3.79 -4.33
N TYR A 27 0.06 2.93 -3.47
CA TYR A 27 1.45 3.01 -3.03
C TYR A 27 2.14 1.65 -2.99
N LEU A 28 3.47 1.73 -2.95
CA LEU A 28 4.35 0.59 -2.78
C LEU A 28 5.30 0.89 -1.62
N ILE A 29 5.33 0.00 -0.63
CA ILE A 29 6.29 0.07 0.46
C ILE A 29 7.27 -1.08 0.27
N THR A 30 8.57 -0.80 0.34
CA THR A 30 9.62 -1.79 0.17
C THR A 30 10.49 -1.85 1.41
N ASN A 31 10.65 -3.04 1.97
CA ASN A 31 11.64 -3.29 3.00
C ASN A 31 12.98 -3.51 2.30
N LYS A 32 13.87 -2.53 2.41
CA LYS A 32 15.17 -2.58 1.71
C LYS A 32 16.09 -3.64 2.26
N SER A 33 15.83 -4.14 3.47
CA SER A 33 16.65 -5.19 4.10
C SER A 33 16.44 -6.55 3.45
N ASN A 34 15.21 -6.87 3.01
CA ASN A 34 14.89 -8.18 2.46
C ASN A 34 14.16 -8.13 1.13
N GLN A 35 13.87 -6.94 0.60
CA GLN A 35 13.19 -6.70 -0.66
C GLN A 35 11.70 -7.08 -0.65
N ARG A 36 11.12 -7.39 0.50
CA ARG A 36 9.67 -7.64 0.59
C ARG A 36 8.91 -6.34 0.41
N GLN A 37 7.75 -6.44 -0.21
CA GLN A 37 6.96 -5.26 -0.60
C GLN A 37 5.52 -5.37 -0.14
N TYR A 38 4.86 -4.22 -0.11
CA TYR A 38 3.44 -4.13 0.22
C TYR A 38 2.80 -3.09 -0.68
N ILE A 39 1.70 -3.47 -1.33
CA ILE A 39 0.91 -2.57 -2.17
C ILE A 39 -0.38 -2.26 -1.45
N GLY A 40 -0.76 -0.99 -1.40
CA GLY A 40 -1.98 -0.58 -0.75
C GLY A 40 -2.49 0.74 -1.30
N ARG A 41 -3.53 1.23 -0.67
CA ARG A 41 -4.07 2.56 -0.97
C ARG A 41 -4.23 3.34 0.31
N LYS A 42 -4.22 4.66 0.18
CA LYS A 42 -4.46 5.57 1.30
C LYS A 42 -5.18 6.79 0.76
N TYR A 43 -6.15 7.28 1.52
CA TYR A 43 -6.83 8.53 1.18
C TYR A 43 -6.16 9.68 1.93
N PHE A 44 -6.05 10.82 1.26
CA PHE A 44 -5.53 12.02 1.90
C PHE A 44 -6.52 12.60 2.91
N TRP A 45 -7.80 12.33 2.70
CA TRP A 45 -8.87 12.94 3.48
C TRP A 45 -9.72 11.88 4.15
N SER A 46 -10.18 12.21 5.35
CA SER A 46 -11.18 11.41 6.04
C SER A 46 -12.37 12.29 6.34
N PHE A 47 -13.53 11.65 6.48
CA PHE A 47 -14.77 12.33 6.80
C PHE A 47 -15.28 11.74 8.10
N ARG A 48 -15.26 12.55 9.16
CA ARG A 48 -15.66 12.15 10.50
C ARG A 48 -16.61 13.17 11.07
N THR A 49 -17.46 12.70 12.00
CA THR A 49 -18.23 13.61 12.84
C THR A 49 -17.38 13.90 14.07
N PRO A 50 -16.86 15.13 14.25
CA PRO A 50 -16.07 15.46 15.43
C PRO A 50 -16.93 15.39 16.69
N PRO A 51 -16.33 15.22 17.88
CA PRO A 51 -17.08 15.25 19.14
C PRO A 51 -17.89 16.54 19.27
N GLY A 52 -19.16 16.42 19.64
CA GLY A 52 -20.06 17.56 19.79
C GLY A 52 -20.64 18.13 18.52
N LYS A 53 -20.31 17.54 17.36
CA LYS A 53 -20.86 17.98 16.06
C LYS A 53 -21.83 16.94 15.54
N LYS A 54 -22.77 17.38 14.69
CA LYS A 54 -23.77 16.50 14.11
C LYS A 54 -23.47 16.05 12.69
N ARG A 55 -22.56 16.76 11.99
CA ARG A 55 -22.22 16.49 10.60
C ARG A 55 -20.79 16.01 10.46
N LYS A 56 -20.57 15.16 9.47
CA LYS A 56 -19.23 14.76 9.09
C LYS A 56 -18.46 15.95 8.55
N GLN A 57 -17.18 16.02 8.92
CA GLN A 57 -16.30 17.08 8.42
C GLN A 57 -15.10 16.46 7.74
N LYS A 58 -14.64 17.11 6.67
CA LYS A 58 -13.43 16.72 5.94
C LYS A 58 -12.21 17.06 6.80
N GLN A 59 -11.36 16.07 7.02
CA GLN A 59 -10.13 16.24 7.78
C GLN A 59 -8.98 15.57 7.04
N GLU A 60 -7.79 16.15 7.15
CA GLU A 60 -6.61 15.50 6.61
C GLU A 60 -6.36 14.20 7.38
N SER A 61 -6.07 13.12 6.64
CA SER A 61 -5.77 11.84 7.25
C SER A 61 -4.32 11.82 7.77
N ASP A 62 -3.91 10.68 8.34
CA ASP A 62 -2.55 10.48 8.82
C ASP A 62 -1.60 10.00 7.73
N TRP A 63 -1.86 10.35 6.46
CA TRP A 63 -1.14 9.80 5.32
C TRP A 63 0.38 10.01 5.39
N LYS A 64 0.85 11.11 5.98
CA LYS A 64 2.29 11.40 6.04
C LYS A 64 3.07 10.39 6.88
N ARG A 65 2.44 9.84 7.93
CA ARG A 65 3.09 8.87 8.82
C ARG A 65 2.54 7.45 8.65
N TYR A 66 1.77 7.22 7.60
CA TYR A 66 1.11 5.95 7.35
C TYR A 66 2.07 4.96 6.68
N TYR A 67 2.13 3.74 7.20
CA TYR A 67 2.99 2.67 6.67
C TYR A 67 2.18 1.40 6.37
N GLY A 68 0.90 1.56 6.02
CA GLY A 68 0.03 0.43 5.73
C GLY A 68 -0.66 -0.11 6.97
N SER A 69 -1.59 -1.02 6.75
CA SER A 69 -2.40 -1.61 7.83
C SER A 69 -2.05 -3.07 8.13
N CYS A 70 -1.10 -3.64 7.41
CA CYS A 70 -0.72 -5.04 7.56
C CYS A 70 0.06 -5.27 8.86
N PRO A 71 -0.40 -6.18 9.75
CA PRO A 71 0.30 -6.43 11.00
C PRO A 71 1.74 -6.90 10.84
N GLU A 72 2.00 -7.79 9.88
CA GLU A 72 3.35 -8.30 9.63
C GLU A 72 4.30 -7.19 9.18
N LEU A 73 3.81 -6.30 8.32
CA LEU A 73 4.59 -5.14 7.88
C LEU A 73 4.91 -4.22 9.07
N LYS A 74 3.93 -3.97 9.93
CA LYS A 74 4.13 -3.13 11.12
C LYS A 74 5.15 -3.72 12.07
N GLU A 75 5.16 -5.04 12.23
CA GLU A 75 6.15 -5.72 13.06
C GLU A 75 7.55 -5.56 12.48
N ASP A 76 7.70 -5.70 11.18
CA ASP A 76 8.99 -5.54 10.52
C ASP A 76 9.49 -4.10 10.60
N ILE A 77 8.58 -3.13 10.53
CA ILE A 77 8.96 -1.72 10.69
C ILE A 77 9.54 -1.48 12.09
N LYS A 78 8.95 -2.09 13.12
CA LYS A 78 9.49 -2.01 14.48
C LYS A 78 10.83 -2.71 14.59
N LYS A 79 10.99 -3.84 13.94
CA LYS A 79 12.19 -4.67 14.02
C LYS A 79 13.37 -4.03 13.30
N TYR A 80 13.16 -3.52 12.09
CA TYR A 80 14.24 -3.00 11.24
C TYR A 80 14.42 -1.50 11.34
N GLY A 81 13.37 -0.74 11.64
CA GLY A 81 13.37 0.71 11.66
C GLY A 81 12.78 1.31 10.39
N LYS A 82 12.11 2.45 10.54
CA LYS A 82 11.43 3.13 9.43
C LYS A 82 12.37 3.49 8.28
N GLU A 83 13.61 3.80 8.58
CA GLU A 83 14.59 4.23 7.60
C GLU A 83 14.93 3.14 6.58
N PHE A 84 14.62 1.87 6.89
CA PHE A 84 14.84 0.76 5.98
C PHE A 84 13.68 0.51 5.03
N PHE A 85 12.60 1.32 5.15
CA PHE A 85 11.41 1.15 4.32
C PHE A 85 11.24 2.36 3.42
N SER A 86 11.21 2.11 2.11
CA SER A 86 10.88 3.17 1.15
C SER A 86 9.37 3.20 0.95
N ARG A 87 8.84 4.39 0.75
CA ARG A 87 7.42 4.59 0.49
C ARG A 87 7.26 5.36 -0.81
N GLU A 88 6.66 4.71 -1.80
CA GLU A 88 6.50 5.28 -3.13
C GLU A 88 5.03 5.36 -3.50
N ILE A 89 4.64 6.50 -4.06
CA ILE A 89 3.31 6.67 -4.63
C ILE A 89 3.36 6.17 -6.06
N LEU A 90 2.53 5.19 -6.39
CA LEU A 90 2.45 4.64 -7.74
C LEU A 90 1.50 5.45 -8.60
N SER A 91 0.39 5.93 -8.03
CA SER A 91 -0.60 6.70 -8.78
C SER A 91 -1.42 7.57 -7.84
N LEU A 92 -1.83 8.72 -8.36
CA LEU A 92 -2.67 9.69 -7.64
C LEU A 92 -4.06 9.67 -8.24
N HIS A 93 -5.09 9.77 -7.38
CA HIS A 93 -6.47 9.63 -7.81
C HIS A 93 -7.37 10.70 -7.21
N LYS A 94 -8.29 11.21 -8.03
CA LYS A 94 -9.25 12.23 -7.61
C LYS A 94 -10.51 11.62 -6.99
N THR A 95 -10.73 10.32 -7.18
CA THR A 95 -11.93 9.65 -6.64
C THR A 95 -11.57 8.36 -5.92
N LYS A 96 -12.45 7.93 -5.01
CA LYS A 96 -12.33 6.63 -4.34
C LYS A 96 -12.34 5.50 -5.34
N GLY A 97 -13.25 5.58 -6.32
CA GLY A 97 -13.44 4.51 -7.28
C GLY A 97 -12.19 4.20 -8.07
N THR A 98 -11.56 5.23 -8.64
CA THR A 98 -10.35 5.02 -9.43
C THR A 98 -9.17 4.56 -8.55
N CYS A 99 -9.10 5.06 -7.33
CA CYS A 99 -8.07 4.65 -6.38
C CYS A 99 -8.20 3.16 -6.04
N ASN A 100 -9.41 2.74 -5.70
CA ASN A 100 -9.68 1.33 -5.35
C ASN A 100 -9.46 0.41 -6.55
N PHE A 101 -9.87 0.86 -7.73
CA PHE A 101 -9.66 0.10 -8.96
C PHE A 101 -8.18 -0.12 -9.23
N GLU A 102 -7.39 0.95 -9.17
CA GLU A 102 -5.96 0.86 -9.46
C GLU A 102 -5.23 0.00 -8.43
N GLU A 103 -5.59 0.11 -7.15
CA GLU A 103 -5.00 -0.75 -6.13
C GLU A 103 -5.29 -2.22 -6.44
N THR A 104 -6.55 -2.56 -6.70
CA THR A 104 -6.94 -3.93 -7.00
C THR A 104 -6.20 -4.46 -8.22
N LYS A 105 -6.12 -3.62 -9.27
CA LYS A 105 -5.39 -3.97 -10.49
C LYS A 105 -3.92 -4.27 -10.19
N GLN A 106 -3.27 -3.42 -9.41
CA GLN A 106 -1.86 -3.62 -9.07
C GLN A 106 -1.64 -4.89 -8.26
N LEU A 107 -2.56 -5.22 -7.36
CA LEU A 107 -2.46 -6.43 -6.57
C LEU A 107 -2.50 -7.69 -7.45
N PHE A 108 -3.36 -7.71 -8.46
CA PHE A 108 -3.42 -8.82 -9.40
C PHE A 108 -2.24 -8.83 -10.36
N LEU A 109 -1.89 -7.69 -10.92
CA LEU A 109 -0.80 -7.60 -11.90
C LEU A 109 0.54 -8.04 -11.32
N ASN A 110 0.76 -7.78 -10.05
CA ASN A 110 2.02 -8.10 -9.38
C ASN A 110 2.01 -9.47 -8.72
N ASN A 111 0.92 -10.23 -8.85
CA ASN A 111 0.79 -11.57 -8.29
C ASN A 111 1.16 -11.60 -6.81
N VAL A 112 0.63 -10.64 -6.04
CA VAL A 112 1.05 -10.46 -4.63
C VAL A 112 0.79 -11.69 -3.75
N LEU A 113 -0.18 -12.54 -4.13
CA LEU A 113 -0.50 -13.73 -3.35
C LEU A 113 0.44 -14.89 -3.63
N SER A 114 1.19 -14.87 -4.74
CA SER A 114 1.99 -16.02 -5.16
C SER A 114 3.47 -15.74 -5.38
N GLU A 115 3.86 -14.49 -5.57
CA GLU A 115 5.27 -14.16 -5.80
C GLU A 115 6.12 -14.49 -4.57
N ALA A 116 7.31 -15.04 -4.82
CA ALA A 116 8.24 -15.41 -3.77
C ALA A 116 9.61 -14.83 -4.02
N LEU A 117 10.35 -14.62 -2.94
CA LEU A 117 11.76 -14.24 -2.99
C LEU A 117 12.60 -15.49 -3.31
N ASP A 118 13.89 -15.29 -3.55
CA ASP A 118 14.81 -16.39 -3.89
C ASP A 118 14.83 -17.51 -2.84
N ASP A 119 14.61 -17.15 -1.58
CA ASP A 119 14.59 -18.12 -0.48
C ASP A 119 13.22 -18.81 -0.31
N GLY A 120 12.26 -18.51 -1.17
CA GLY A 120 10.94 -19.12 -1.12
C GLY A 120 9.94 -18.38 -0.23
N SER A 121 10.36 -17.37 0.52
CA SER A 121 9.44 -16.62 1.35
C SER A 121 8.57 -15.68 0.48
N PRO A 122 7.37 -15.28 0.97
CA PRO A 122 6.52 -14.40 0.19
C PRO A 122 7.21 -13.08 -0.13
N ALA A 123 7.15 -12.67 -1.40
CA ALA A 123 7.73 -11.41 -1.83
C ALA A 123 6.91 -10.20 -1.37
N TYR A 124 5.67 -10.43 -1.00
CA TYR A 124 4.76 -9.36 -0.56
C TYR A 124 4.22 -9.64 0.83
N TYR A 125 4.03 -8.57 1.59
CA TYR A 125 3.35 -8.64 2.89
C TYR A 125 1.84 -8.82 2.72
N ASN A 126 1.30 -8.54 1.52
CA ASN A 126 -0.12 -8.68 1.24
C ASN A 126 -0.55 -10.13 1.43
N SER A 127 -1.56 -10.35 2.28
CA SER A 127 -2.06 -11.70 2.59
C SER A 127 -3.36 -12.01 1.86
N ASN A 128 -3.99 -11.01 1.26
CA ASN A 128 -5.27 -11.18 0.59
C ASN A 128 -5.49 -10.07 -0.45
N ILE A 129 -6.47 -10.30 -1.32
CA ILE A 129 -6.98 -9.28 -2.23
C ILE A 129 -8.48 -9.18 -1.96
N LEU A 130 -8.94 -7.96 -1.62
CA LEU A 130 -10.33 -7.65 -1.32
C LEU A 130 -10.93 -8.46 -0.16
N GLY A 131 -10.09 -9.01 0.73
CA GLY A 131 -10.58 -9.89 1.79
C GLY A 131 -11.24 -11.15 1.28
N ARG A 132 -11.12 -11.45 -0.01
CA ARG A 132 -11.80 -12.56 -0.68
C ARG A 132 -10.83 -13.64 -1.16
N TYR A 133 -9.70 -13.21 -1.71
CA TYR A 133 -8.67 -14.11 -2.22
C TYR A 133 -7.51 -14.12 -1.25
N MET A 134 -7.22 -15.27 -0.65
CA MET A 134 -6.25 -15.39 0.43
C MET A 134 -4.99 -16.09 -0.06
N ARG A 135 -3.82 -15.59 0.36
CA ARG A 135 -2.54 -16.22 -0.01
C ARG A 135 -2.51 -17.70 0.33
N LYS A 136 -3.03 -18.08 1.49
CA LYS A 136 -3.04 -19.50 1.91
C LYS A 136 -3.74 -20.42 0.93
N ASP A 137 -4.68 -19.89 0.14
CA ASP A 137 -5.47 -20.68 -0.82
C ASP A 137 -4.87 -20.67 -2.21
N TYR A 138 -4.16 -19.62 -2.59
CA TYR A 138 -3.71 -19.40 -3.97
C TYR A 138 -2.21 -19.30 -4.14
N GLY A 139 -1.43 -19.20 -3.06
CA GLY A 139 0.01 -19.02 -3.14
C GLY A 139 0.72 -20.17 -3.85
N ASN A 140 0.19 -21.39 -3.73
CA ASN A 140 0.75 -22.58 -4.37
C ASN A 140 -0.13 -23.09 -5.53
N PHE A 141 -1.09 -22.28 -5.96
CA PHE A 141 -2.01 -22.67 -7.03
C PHE A 141 -1.28 -22.68 -8.36
N ARG A 142 -1.45 -23.76 -9.11
CA ARG A 142 -0.90 -23.88 -10.47
C ARG A 142 -2.01 -23.98 -11.48
N ILE A 143 -1.88 -23.20 -12.54
CA ILE A 143 -2.73 -23.33 -13.70
C ILE A 143 -2.04 -24.29 -14.66
N ASN A 144 -2.75 -25.34 -15.05
CA ASN A 144 -2.23 -26.27 -16.05
C ASN A 144 -2.24 -25.55 -17.41
N SER A 145 -1.06 -25.27 -17.93
CA SER A 145 -0.90 -24.56 -19.20
C SER A 145 0.19 -25.24 -20.02
N LYS A 146 0.31 -24.82 -21.30
CA LYS A 146 1.34 -25.35 -22.18
C LYS A 146 2.75 -25.07 -21.66
N GLU A 147 2.91 -24.02 -20.91
CA GLU A 147 4.20 -23.62 -20.34
C GLU A 147 4.62 -24.54 -19.19
N ASP A 148 3.66 -25.22 -18.56
CA ASP A 148 3.90 -26.13 -17.45
C ASP A 148 4.16 -27.57 -17.92
N SER A 149 3.97 -27.82 -19.21
CA SER A 149 4.12 -29.17 -19.76
C SER A 149 5.53 -29.45 -20.23
#